data_aa772fb1a19c366a77411220b523d089
#
_entry.id   aa772fb1a19c366a77411220b523d089
#
_cell.length_a   1.000
_cell.length_b   1.000
_cell.length_c   1.000
_cell.angle_alpha   90.00
_cell.angle_beta   90.00
_cell.angle_gamma   90.00
#
_symmetry.space_group_name_H-M   'P 1'
#
loop_
_entity.id
_entity.type
_entity.pdbx_description
1 polymer ?
#
loop_
_entity_poly.entity_id
_entity_poly.type
_entity_poly.pdbx_seq_one_letter_code
_entity_poly.pdbx_strand_id
1 'polypeptide(L)'
;MPLVLHFNRLGDWPGLEDREPILRRAALAALESQGERDGEVSYTFLSAEEIRDLNRDYLQRDRSTDVIAFDLGEGRSLLGDVYISPEVAAANAAEHGEVEQHEILRLVVHGSLHVIGLDHPEGPERETAPMFALQEQLLRSIVDG
;
A
#
# COMPACT_ATOMS: atom_id res chain seq x y z
N MET A 1 -15.39 14.97 9.06
CA MET A 1 -14.57 14.03 9.84
C MET A 1 -13.21 13.86 9.18
N PRO A 2 -12.13 13.79 9.92
CA PRO A 2 -10.82 13.63 9.31
C PRO A 2 -10.60 12.22 8.76
N LEU A 3 -9.53 12.05 8.03
CA LEU A 3 -9.07 10.72 7.64
C LEU A 3 -8.55 10.00 8.89
N VAL A 4 -9.02 8.79 9.10
CA VAL A 4 -8.60 7.93 10.21
C VAL A 4 -7.86 6.74 9.63
N LEU A 5 -6.61 6.57 10.02
CA LEU A 5 -5.76 5.50 9.51
C LEU A 5 -5.39 4.56 10.65
N HIS A 6 -5.48 3.27 10.38
CA HIS A 6 -5.11 2.22 11.32
C HIS A 6 -3.95 1.41 10.75
N PHE A 7 -2.90 1.22 11.54
CA PHE A 7 -1.77 0.38 11.14
C PHE A 7 -1.70 -0.81 12.09
N ASN A 8 -1.94 -2.00 11.55
CA ASN A 8 -2.11 -3.21 12.33
C ASN A 8 -0.92 -4.16 12.16
N ARG A 9 -0.50 -4.76 13.26
CA ARG A 9 0.55 -5.77 13.31
C ARG A 9 1.95 -5.25 13.00
N LEU A 10 2.18 -3.96 13.20
CA LEU A 10 3.52 -3.38 13.02
C LEU A 10 4.54 -4.04 13.95
N GLY A 11 4.14 -4.38 15.17
CA GLY A 11 5.04 -5.00 16.14
C GLY A 11 5.49 -6.41 15.79
N ASP A 12 4.86 -7.06 14.83
CA ASP A 12 5.25 -8.40 14.38
C ASP A 12 6.47 -8.36 13.44
N TRP A 13 6.88 -7.18 13.01
CA TRP A 13 7.95 -7.03 12.03
C TRP A 13 9.07 -6.16 12.60
N PRO A 14 10.33 -6.65 12.59
CA PRO A 14 11.43 -5.90 13.19
C PRO A 14 11.58 -4.49 12.63
N GLY A 15 11.57 -3.49 13.51
CA GLY A 15 11.78 -2.09 13.14
C GLY A 15 10.60 -1.39 12.49
N LEU A 16 9.53 -2.11 12.15
CA LEU A 16 8.42 -1.50 11.43
C LEU A 16 7.59 -0.59 12.33
N GLU A 17 7.44 -0.94 13.60
CA GLU A 17 6.68 -0.15 14.54
C GLU A 17 7.25 1.27 14.69
N ASP A 18 8.58 1.40 14.66
CA ASP A 18 9.26 2.69 14.77
C ASP A 18 9.05 3.55 13.52
N ARG A 19 8.59 2.97 12.44
CA ARG A 19 8.38 3.66 11.18
C ARG A 19 6.94 4.09 10.96
N GLU A 20 6.05 3.88 11.93
CA GLU A 20 4.65 4.27 11.77
C GLU A 20 4.48 5.73 11.34
N PRO A 21 5.22 6.72 11.89
CA PRO A 21 5.03 8.10 11.44
C PRO A 21 5.26 8.32 9.95
N ILE A 22 6.29 7.71 9.36
CA ILE A 22 6.55 7.86 7.92
C ILE A 22 5.56 7.06 7.08
N LEU A 23 5.13 5.90 7.56
CA LEU A 23 4.08 5.12 6.89
C LEU A 23 2.78 5.93 6.82
N ARG A 24 2.43 6.58 7.93
CA ARG A 24 1.25 7.45 8.00
C ARG A 24 1.36 8.63 7.05
N ARG A 25 2.53 9.26 6.96
CA ARG A 25 2.76 10.36 6.02
C ARG A 25 2.58 9.91 4.57
N ALA A 26 3.08 8.73 4.24
CA ALA A 26 2.95 8.19 2.89
C ALA A 26 1.49 7.93 2.53
N ALA A 27 0.73 7.33 3.44
CA ALA A 27 -0.69 7.07 3.24
C ALA A 27 -1.47 8.38 3.07
N LEU A 28 -1.25 9.35 3.96
CA LEU A 28 -1.94 10.64 3.89
C LEU A 28 -1.61 11.39 2.61
N ALA A 29 -0.33 11.38 2.20
CA ALA A 29 0.07 12.03 0.96
C ALA A 29 -0.68 11.45 -0.24
N ALA A 30 -0.81 10.13 -0.31
CA ALA A 30 -1.52 9.47 -1.39
C ALA A 30 -3.00 9.81 -1.38
N LEU A 31 -3.66 9.69 -0.23
CA LEU A 31 -5.10 9.94 -0.12
C LEU A 31 -5.42 11.41 -0.39
N GLU A 32 -4.66 12.32 0.19
CA GLU A 32 -4.88 13.76 0.02
C GLU A 32 -4.54 14.25 -1.39
N SER A 33 -3.66 13.55 -2.10
CA SER A 33 -3.31 13.92 -3.49
C SER A 33 -4.51 13.88 -4.41
N GLN A 34 -5.53 13.07 -4.06
CA GLN A 34 -6.75 12.95 -4.83
C GLN A 34 -7.94 13.66 -4.15
N GLY A 35 -7.66 14.51 -3.18
CA GLY A 35 -8.69 15.32 -2.53
C GLY A 35 -9.45 14.63 -1.41
N GLU A 36 -9.04 13.43 -1.01
CA GLU A 36 -9.69 12.73 0.09
C GLU A 36 -9.36 13.40 1.42
N ARG A 37 -10.39 13.71 2.20
CA ARG A 37 -10.26 14.39 3.48
C ARG A 37 -10.99 13.71 4.62
N ASP A 38 -11.91 12.81 4.28
CA ASP A 38 -12.74 12.10 5.25
C ASP A 38 -12.73 10.62 4.93
N GLY A 39 -12.76 9.79 5.95
CA GLY A 39 -12.88 8.36 5.77
C GLY A 39 -11.94 7.56 6.65
N GLU A 40 -11.88 6.27 6.38
CA GLU A 40 -11.12 5.34 7.20
C GLU A 40 -10.44 4.30 6.34
N VAL A 41 -9.14 4.08 6.57
CA VAL A 41 -8.38 3.04 5.87
C VAL A 41 -7.54 2.29 6.88
N SER A 42 -7.58 0.96 6.81
CA SER A 42 -6.77 0.07 7.63
C SER A 42 -5.64 -0.52 6.80
N TYR A 43 -4.45 -0.50 7.35
CA TYR A 43 -3.26 -1.10 6.75
C TYR A 43 -2.78 -2.23 7.64
N THR A 44 -2.80 -3.46 7.13
CA THR A 44 -2.44 -4.64 7.90
C THR A 44 -1.24 -5.34 7.25
N PHE A 45 -0.24 -5.64 8.06
CA PHE A 45 1.01 -6.21 7.58
C PHE A 45 0.99 -7.73 7.83
N LEU A 46 1.14 -8.50 6.76
CA LEU A 46 0.98 -9.95 6.74
C LEU A 46 2.26 -10.64 6.27
N SER A 47 2.44 -11.90 6.71
CA SER A 47 3.50 -12.74 6.16
C SER A 47 3.20 -13.09 4.70
N ALA A 48 4.19 -13.61 4.00
CA ALA A 48 4.02 -14.07 2.62
C ALA A 48 2.95 -15.16 2.54
N GLU A 49 2.92 -16.07 3.52
CA GLU A 49 1.92 -17.13 3.56
C GLU A 49 0.51 -16.57 3.79
N GLU A 50 0.39 -15.66 4.75
CA GLU A 50 -0.90 -15.05 5.07
C GLU A 50 -1.48 -14.27 3.89
N ILE A 51 -0.65 -13.49 3.20
CA ILE A 51 -1.15 -12.70 2.06
C ILE A 51 -1.46 -13.61 0.87
N ARG A 52 -0.74 -14.73 0.73
CA ARG A 52 -1.07 -15.75 -0.27
C ARG A 52 -2.44 -16.36 0.00
N ASP A 53 -2.73 -16.70 1.27
CA ASP A 53 -4.03 -17.24 1.67
C ASP A 53 -5.15 -16.25 1.36
N LEU A 54 -4.93 -14.97 1.67
CA LEU A 54 -5.89 -13.92 1.38
C LEU A 54 -6.13 -13.77 -0.13
N ASN A 55 -5.06 -13.80 -0.91
CA ASN A 55 -5.12 -13.68 -2.36
C ASN A 55 -5.89 -14.85 -2.97
N ARG A 56 -5.65 -16.07 -2.51
CA ARG A 56 -6.35 -17.27 -2.94
C ARG A 56 -7.84 -17.21 -2.59
N ASP A 57 -8.16 -16.84 -1.34
CA ASP A 57 -9.52 -16.93 -0.82
C ASP A 57 -10.43 -15.83 -1.39
N TYR A 58 -9.90 -14.64 -1.66
CA TYR A 58 -10.70 -13.50 -2.08
C TYR A 58 -10.52 -13.11 -3.54
N LEU A 59 -9.33 -13.35 -4.13
CA LEU A 59 -9.04 -13.01 -5.52
C LEU A 59 -8.81 -14.24 -6.38
N GLN A 60 -8.89 -15.44 -5.78
CA GLN A 60 -8.75 -16.74 -6.46
C GLN A 60 -7.42 -16.89 -7.20
N ARG A 61 -6.37 -16.33 -6.61
CA ARG A 61 -5.00 -16.40 -7.12
C ARG A 61 -4.13 -17.05 -6.05
N ASP A 62 -3.73 -18.29 -6.24
CA ASP A 62 -2.94 -19.04 -5.26
C ASP A 62 -1.44 -18.73 -5.41
N ARG A 63 -1.09 -17.50 -5.05
CA ARG A 63 0.30 -17.03 -5.05
C ARG A 63 0.47 -15.88 -4.09
N SER A 64 1.69 -15.69 -3.60
CA SER A 64 2.01 -14.53 -2.79
C SER A 64 2.00 -13.27 -3.65
N THR A 65 1.60 -12.16 -3.03
CA THR A 65 1.68 -10.84 -3.65
C THR A 65 2.21 -9.87 -2.59
N ASP A 66 2.61 -8.68 -3.01
CA ASP A 66 3.16 -7.68 -2.10
C ASP A 66 2.08 -6.84 -1.44
N VAL A 67 0.98 -6.57 -2.14
CA VAL A 67 -0.09 -5.71 -1.64
C VAL A 67 -1.44 -6.12 -2.22
N ILE A 68 -2.48 -6.05 -1.39
CA ILE A 68 -3.87 -6.23 -1.81
C ILE A 68 -4.66 -5.07 -1.21
N ALA A 69 -5.49 -4.42 -2.02
CA ALA A 69 -6.30 -3.30 -1.57
C ALA A 69 -7.78 -3.54 -1.90
N PHE A 70 -8.65 -3.24 -0.93
CA PHE A 70 -10.10 -3.35 -1.09
C PHE A 70 -10.74 -2.00 -0.85
N ASP A 71 -11.55 -1.55 -1.81
CA ASP A 71 -12.42 -0.39 -1.65
C ASP A 71 -13.77 -0.89 -1.12
N LEU A 72 -14.07 -0.57 0.13
CA LEU A 72 -15.27 -1.04 0.82
C LEU A 72 -16.34 0.06 0.94
N GLY A 73 -16.08 1.25 0.41
CA GLY A 73 -16.94 2.41 0.59
C GLY A 73 -18.18 2.44 -0.29
N GLU A 74 -18.22 1.63 -1.34
CA GLU A 74 -19.37 1.52 -2.26
C GLU A 74 -19.84 2.87 -2.81
N GLY A 75 -18.89 3.76 -3.12
CA GLY A 75 -19.20 5.08 -3.68
C GLY A 75 -19.62 6.12 -2.65
N ARG A 76 -19.56 5.79 -1.37
CA ARG A 76 -19.88 6.71 -0.26
C ARG A 76 -18.59 7.29 0.30
N SER A 77 -18.55 7.56 1.60
CA SER A 77 -17.31 7.98 2.25
C SER A 77 -16.26 6.89 2.12
N LEU A 78 -15.00 7.30 2.10
CA LEU A 78 -13.87 6.41 1.92
C LEU A 78 -13.82 5.36 3.04
N LEU A 79 -13.77 4.10 2.64
CA LEU A 79 -13.56 2.99 3.55
C LEU A 79 -12.75 1.93 2.82
N GLY A 80 -11.58 1.59 3.32
CA GLY A 80 -10.72 0.65 2.63
C GLY A 80 -9.84 -0.18 3.54
N ASP A 81 -9.41 -1.33 3.01
CA ASP A 81 -8.43 -2.19 3.65
C ASP A 81 -7.27 -2.42 2.70
N VAL A 82 -6.05 -2.25 3.22
CA VAL A 82 -4.83 -2.50 2.48
C VAL A 82 -4.01 -3.54 3.26
N TYR A 83 -3.62 -4.60 2.58
CA TYR A 83 -2.80 -5.68 3.14
C TYR A 83 -1.46 -5.67 2.45
N ILE A 84 -0.38 -5.64 3.22
CA ILE A 84 0.99 -5.52 2.71
C ILE A 84 1.83 -6.62 3.34
N SER A 85 2.67 -7.30 2.52
CA SER A 85 3.61 -8.27 3.04
C SER A 85 5.03 -7.69 3.05
N PRO A 86 5.58 -7.41 4.25
CA PRO A 86 6.98 -6.97 4.34
C PRO A 86 7.96 -8.02 3.81
N GLU A 87 7.64 -9.32 3.95
CA GLU A 87 8.51 -10.37 3.42
C GLU A 87 8.59 -10.35 1.91
N VAL A 88 7.43 -10.18 1.23
CA VAL A 88 7.41 -10.09 -0.23
C VAL A 88 8.04 -8.77 -0.67
N ALA A 89 7.81 -7.68 0.06
CA ALA A 89 8.45 -6.39 -0.22
C ALA A 89 9.97 -6.49 -0.15
N ALA A 90 10.50 -7.19 0.86
CA ALA A 90 11.93 -7.37 1.01
C ALA A 90 12.52 -8.15 -0.17
N ALA A 91 11.84 -9.21 -0.59
CA ALA A 91 12.27 -10.01 -1.74
C ALA A 91 12.26 -9.19 -3.03
N ASN A 92 11.22 -8.38 -3.24
CA ASN A 92 11.13 -7.51 -4.42
C ASN A 92 12.24 -6.46 -4.40
N ALA A 93 12.49 -5.85 -3.25
CA ALA A 93 13.54 -4.84 -3.11
C ALA A 93 14.92 -5.43 -3.42
N ALA A 94 15.20 -6.63 -2.90
CA ALA A 94 16.46 -7.31 -3.16
C ALA A 94 16.63 -7.61 -4.66
N GLU A 95 15.57 -8.07 -5.30
CA GLU A 95 15.60 -8.39 -6.74
C GLU A 95 15.87 -7.17 -7.61
N HIS A 96 15.35 -6.00 -7.21
CA HIS A 96 15.47 -4.78 -8.00
C HIS A 96 16.57 -3.83 -7.50
N GLY A 97 17.36 -4.27 -6.50
CA GLY A 97 18.44 -3.44 -5.97
C GLY A 97 17.96 -2.20 -5.22
N GLU A 98 16.77 -2.29 -4.62
CA GLU A 98 16.16 -1.17 -3.90
C GLU A 98 16.23 -1.36 -2.39
N VAL A 99 16.04 -0.26 -1.66
CA VAL A 99 15.98 -0.29 -0.20
C VAL A 99 14.62 -0.84 0.24
N GLU A 100 14.63 -1.85 1.11
CA GLU A 100 13.40 -2.49 1.61
C GLU A 100 12.41 -1.50 2.17
N GLN A 101 12.88 -0.55 2.96
CA GLN A 101 12.02 0.45 3.59
C GLN A 101 11.33 1.34 2.57
N HIS A 102 12.00 1.66 1.46
CA HIS A 102 11.38 2.43 0.38
C HIS A 102 10.32 1.60 -0.34
N GLU A 103 10.55 0.29 -0.47
CA GLU A 103 9.56 -0.57 -1.11
C GLU A 103 8.29 -0.67 -0.27
N ILE A 104 8.41 -0.77 1.05
CA ILE A 104 7.23 -0.78 1.92
C ILE A 104 6.45 0.54 1.79
N LEU A 105 7.13 1.68 1.76
CA LEU A 105 6.48 2.98 1.56
C LEU A 105 5.77 3.04 0.20
N ARG A 106 6.41 2.50 -0.84
CA ARG A 106 5.82 2.42 -2.17
C ARG A 106 4.51 1.65 -2.15
N LEU A 107 4.46 0.53 -1.42
CA LEU A 107 3.27 -0.29 -1.32
C LEU A 107 2.15 0.40 -0.54
N VAL A 108 2.50 1.17 0.49
CA VAL A 108 1.51 1.97 1.22
C VAL A 108 0.87 3.00 0.28
N VAL A 109 1.68 3.71 -0.50
CA VAL A 109 1.18 4.68 -1.48
C VAL A 109 0.32 3.98 -2.52
N HIS A 110 0.82 2.87 -3.09
CA HIS A 110 0.14 2.11 -4.13
C HIS A 110 -1.23 1.61 -3.67
N GLY A 111 -1.28 0.96 -2.50
CA GLY A 111 -2.54 0.47 -1.94
C GLY A 111 -3.53 1.58 -1.63
N SER A 112 -3.04 2.70 -1.13
CA SER A 112 -3.88 3.87 -0.85
C SER A 112 -4.51 4.42 -2.13
N LEU A 113 -3.74 4.52 -3.21
CA LEU A 113 -4.26 4.99 -4.50
C LEU A 113 -5.32 4.03 -5.07
N HIS A 114 -5.14 2.72 -4.89
CA HIS A 114 -6.14 1.73 -5.30
C HIS A 114 -7.44 1.89 -4.52
N VAL A 115 -7.37 2.11 -3.21
CA VAL A 115 -8.55 2.28 -2.38
C VAL A 115 -9.42 3.45 -2.86
N ILE A 116 -8.79 4.51 -3.36
CA ILE A 116 -9.52 5.69 -3.85
C ILE A 116 -9.86 5.59 -5.34
N GLY A 117 -9.72 4.41 -5.93
CA GLY A 117 -10.24 4.12 -7.27
C GLY A 117 -9.25 4.26 -8.41
N LEU A 118 -8.00 4.60 -8.15
CA LEU A 118 -7.00 4.62 -9.21
C LEU A 118 -6.59 3.20 -9.55
N ASP A 119 -6.29 2.97 -10.81
CA ASP A 119 -5.96 1.64 -11.30
C ASP A 119 -4.81 1.73 -12.31
N HIS A 120 -4.24 0.57 -12.63
CA HIS A 120 -3.17 0.46 -13.61
C HIS A 120 -3.35 -0.83 -14.40
N PRO A 121 -2.86 -0.88 -15.66
CA PRO A 121 -2.86 -2.13 -16.40
C PRO A 121 -1.86 -3.11 -15.79
N GLU A 122 -2.11 -4.39 -15.97
CA GLU A 122 -1.17 -5.43 -15.59
C GLU A 122 -0.14 -5.63 -16.70
N GLY A 123 1.02 -6.17 -16.36
CA GLY A 123 2.06 -6.48 -17.30
C GLY A 123 2.96 -5.30 -17.64
N PRO A 124 3.59 -5.31 -18.83
CA PRO A 124 4.64 -4.33 -19.19
C PRO A 124 4.17 -2.88 -19.20
N GLU A 125 2.89 -2.64 -19.43
CA GLU A 125 2.35 -1.29 -19.51
C GLU A 125 2.12 -0.64 -18.14
N ARG A 126 2.27 -1.41 -17.07
CA ARG A 126 2.05 -0.94 -15.71
C ARG A 126 2.93 0.28 -15.38
N GLU A 127 4.20 0.24 -15.76
CA GLU A 127 5.16 1.28 -15.41
C GLU A 127 4.97 2.59 -16.20
N THR A 128 4.20 2.54 -17.29
CA THR A 128 3.90 3.73 -18.08
C THR A 128 2.56 4.35 -17.73
N ALA A 129 1.79 3.71 -16.86
CA ALA A 129 0.47 4.21 -16.47
C ALA A 129 0.60 5.48 -15.61
N PRO A 130 -0.37 6.42 -15.72
CA PRO A 130 -0.36 7.64 -14.88
C PRO A 130 -0.30 7.35 -13.39
N MET A 131 -0.93 6.29 -12.92
CA MET A 131 -0.89 5.90 -11.52
C MET A 131 0.55 5.61 -11.06
N PHE A 132 1.34 4.96 -11.90
CA PHE A 132 2.73 4.65 -11.57
C PHE A 132 3.55 5.94 -11.41
N ALA A 133 3.40 6.89 -12.32
CA ALA A 133 4.10 8.17 -12.26
C ALA A 133 3.74 8.93 -10.97
N LEU A 134 2.46 8.97 -10.63
CA LEU A 134 1.99 9.61 -9.41
C LEU A 134 2.57 8.91 -8.17
N GLN A 135 2.51 7.59 -8.16
CA GLN A 135 3.06 6.78 -7.06
C GLN A 135 4.53 7.10 -6.81
N GLU A 136 5.35 7.12 -7.86
CA GLU A 136 6.78 7.38 -7.71
C GLU A 136 7.07 8.82 -7.31
N GLN A 137 6.27 9.76 -7.79
CA GLN A 137 6.39 11.17 -7.40
C GLN A 137 6.10 11.34 -5.90
N LEU A 138 5.02 10.71 -5.42
CA LEU A 138 4.65 10.76 -4.01
C LEU A 138 5.71 10.11 -3.14
N LEU A 139 6.22 8.95 -3.58
CA LEU A 139 7.29 8.26 -2.85
C LEU A 139 8.52 9.15 -2.70
N ARG A 140 8.96 9.78 -3.79
CA ARG A 140 10.12 10.69 -3.75
C ARG A 140 9.90 11.84 -2.77
N SER A 141 8.71 12.41 -2.74
CA SER A 141 8.42 13.53 -1.84
C SER A 141 8.49 13.12 -0.36
N ILE A 142 8.17 11.87 -0.05
CA ILE A 142 8.23 11.34 1.31
C ILE A 142 9.67 10.99 1.69
N VAL A 143 10.40 10.34 0.79
CA VAL A 143 11.78 9.88 1.04
C VAL A 143 12.75 11.05 1.08
N ASP A 144 12.61 12.02 0.17
CA ASP A 144 13.52 13.14 0.03
C ASP A 144 13.13 14.33 0.92
N GLY A 145 11.91 14.33 1.38
CA GLY A 145 11.42 15.37 2.27
C GLY A 145 11.69 15.06 3.73
#